data_8795bc30d71567af62dda96f36344d48
#
_entry.id   8795bc30d71567af62dda96f36344d48
#
_cell.length_a   1.000
_cell.length_b   1.000
_cell.length_c   1.000
_cell.angle_alpha   90.00
_cell.angle_beta   90.00
_cell.angle_gamma   90.00
#
_symmetry.space_group_name_H-M   'P 1'
#
loop_
_entity.id
_entity.type
_entity.pdbx_description
1 polymer ?
#
loop_
_entity_poly.entity_id
_entity_poly.type
_entity_poly.pdbx_seq_one_letter_code
_entity_poly.pdbx_strand_id
1 'polypeptide(L)'
;MRKITYILIALVIFIFSGITLLLTTTGFKTNSFNSLINDKVNEVNPKLKLQLNDVNFKLGLKSFKFEVKTQNPKILINENEIDLESINFNINIFDYFNNKNPISRISIESKENSIDQLSNFINEYNFNLSRKLILKQIKKGNIKFNAEIFFDENEPNNLRYLLNGSVRETKVNLLNQLTFDNIKFDFLINKNFINLKNIDLIFDNIFITSDEISISKINREYEVTGNLKTKKTEININKYSAIINTNLDLLSDQSINLSSNNNLYFKINNKYKVEDFKIETKINFDELLTKSKFQDFIYLKNGDVFINYDKKKLDIALDSKFLFKNIKYNNSDSNNLFKAIYKKKKKFKCSSRY
;
A
#
# COMPACT_ATOMS: atom_id res chain seq x y z
N MET A 1 -56.27 -19.01 -42.60
CA MET A 1 -55.77 -18.91 -41.18
C MET A 1 -54.32 -19.37 -40.99
N ARG A 2 -53.91 -20.58 -41.35
CA ARG A 2 -52.53 -21.11 -41.14
C ARG A 2 -51.40 -20.20 -41.68
N LYS A 3 -51.51 -19.61 -42.88
CA LYS A 3 -50.48 -18.76 -43.46
C LYS A 3 -50.26 -17.46 -42.66
N ILE A 4 -51.36 -16.87 -42.14
CA ILE A 4 -51.27 -15.65 -41.31
C ILE A 4 -50.57 -15.96 -39.99
N THR A 5 -50.84 -17.12 -39.39
CA THR A 5 -50.17 -17.58 -38.16
C THR A 5 -48.67 -17.75 -38.35
N TYR A 6 -48.21 -18.35 -39.48
CA TYR A 6 -46.77 -18.48 -39.77
C TYR A 6 -46.08 -17.14 -39.98
N ILE A 7 -46.73 -16.17 -40.65
CA ILE A 7 -46.20 -14.83 -40.85
C ILE A 7 -46.05 -14.10 -39.49
N LEU A 8 -47.06 -14.27 -38.62
CA LEU A 8 -47.04 -13.63 -37.28
C LEU A 8 -45.93 -14.23 -36.40
N ILE A 9 -45.74 -15.55 -36.42
CA ILE A 9 -44.65 -16.25 -35.73
C ILE A 9 -43.29 -15.81 -36.29
N ALA A 10 -43.14 -15.74 -37.62
CA ALA A 10 -41.90 -15.29 -38.25
C ALA A 10 -41.57 -13.83 -37.88
N LEU A 11 -42.58 -12.95 -37.83
CA LEU A 11 -42.43 -11.56 -37.40
C LEU A 11 -41.98 -11.44 -35.92
N VAL A 12 -42.59 -12.25 -35.03
CA VAL A 12 -42.20 -12.28 -33.62
C VAL A 12 -40.75 -12.76 -33.45
N ILE A 13 -40.36 -13.83 -34.17
CA ILE A 13 -38.98 -14.35 -34.15
C ILE A 13 -38.01 -13.28 -34.68
N PHE A 14 -38.37 -12.57 -35.74
CA PHE A 14 -37.53 -11.51 -36.33
C PHE A 14 -37.35 -10.35 -35.37
N ILE A 15 -38.41 -9.87 -34.71
CA ILE A 15 -38.36 -8.81 -33.73
C ILE A 15 -37.49 -9.24 -32.51
N PHE A 16 -37.72 -10.47 -32.00
CA PHE A 16 -36.97 -11.02 -30.89
C PHE A 16 -35.47 -11.15 -31.20
N SER A 17 -35.16 -11.65 -32.43
CA SER A 17 -33.76 -11.73 -32.91
C SER A 17 -33.11 -10.36 -33.04
N GLY A 18 -33.85 -9.36 -33.55
CA GLY A 18 -33.38 -7.98 -33.65
C GLY A 18 -33.10 -7.34 -32.28
N ILE A 19 -34.00 -7.53 -31.33
CA ILE A 19 -33.79 -7.04 -29.93
C ILE A 19 -32.60 -7.74 -29.30
N THR A 20 -32.49 -9.07 -29.46
CA THR A 20 -31.34 -9.82 -28.89
C THR A 20 -30.03 -9.34 -29.50
N LEU A 21 -29.97 -9.14 -30.80
CA LEU A 21 -28.78 -8.64 -31.48
C LEU A 21 -28.42 -7.24 -31.01
N LEU A 22 -29.38 -6.37 -30.82
CA LEU A 22 -29.15 -5.00 -30.28
C LEU A 22 -28.62 -5.06 -28.84
N LEU A 23 -29.24 -5.84 -27.96
CA LEU A 23 -28.80 -6.00 -26.56
C LEU A 23 -27.42 -6.62 -26.47
N THR A 24 -27.01 -7.48 -27.37
CA THR A 24 -25.71 -8.16 -27.35
C THR A 24 -24.58 -7.34 -27.96
N THR A 25 -24.88 -6.48 -28.91
CA THR A 25 -23.86 -5.66 -29.61
C THR A 25 -23.68 -4.29 -28.95
N THR A 26 -24.68 -3.44 -29.01
CA THR A 26 -24.63 -2.06 -28.54
C THR A 26 -25.12 -1.90 -27.11
N GLY A 27 -25.99 -2.82 -26.67
CA GLY A 27 -26.72 -2.66 -25.41
C GLY A 27 -27.83 -1.60 -25.51
N PHE A 28 -28.49 -1.38 -24.39
CA PHE A 28 -29.58 -0.38 -24.24
C PHE A 28 -29.20 0.62 -23.15
N LYS A 29 -29.13 1.90 -23.51
CA LYS A 29 -28.84 2.99 -22.56
C LYS A 29 -30.14 3.64 -22.10
N THR A 30 -30.28 3.83 -20.80
CA THR A 30 -31.45 4.50 -20.20
C THR A 30 -31.08 5.09 -18.84
N ASN A 31 -31.80 6.11 -18.46
CA ASN A 31 -31.78 6.70 -17.11
C ASN A 31 -33.02 6.30 -16.28
N SER A 32 -33.97 5.57 -16.89
CA SER A 32 -35.26 5.22 -16.24
C SER A 32 -35.11 4.36 -14.98
N PHE A 33 -33.97 3.68 -14.81
CA PHE A 33 -33.71 2.85 -13.63
C PHE A 33 -32.87 3.55 -12.54
N ASN A 34 -32.47 4.81 -12.78
CA ASN A 34 -31.58 5.52 -11.84
C ASN A 34 -32.24 5.70 -10.46
N SER A 35 -33.52 6.06 -10.41
CA SER A 35 -34.27 6.17 -9.15
C SER A 35 -34.34 4.82 -8.42
N LEU A 36 -34.73 3.77 -9.14
CA LEU A 36 -34.84 2.43 -8.57
C LEU A 36 -33.50 1.93 -7.98
N ILE A 37 -32.40 2.14 -8.70
CA ILE A 37 -31.05 1.78 -8.22
C ILE A 37 -30.70 2.60 -6.96
N ASN A 38 -30.96 3.90 -7.00
CA ASN A 38 -30.69 4.77 -5.86
C ASN A 38 -31.53 4.40 -4.63
N ASP A 39 -32.80 4.07 -4.81
CA ASP A 39 -33.69 3.62 -3.74
C ASP A 39 -33.17 2.34 -3.10
N LYS A 40 -32.68 1.39 -3.90
CA LYS A 40 -32.06 0.14 -3.41
C LYS A 40 -30.76 0.39 -2.65
N VAL A 41 -29.95 1.35 -3.08
CA VAL A 41 -28.75 1.77 -2.35
C VAL A 41 -29.12 2.42 -1.02
N ASN A 42 -30.14 3.28 -0.99
CA ASN A 42 -30.66 3.92 0.22
C ASN A 42 -31.26 2.90 1.21
N GLU A 43 -31.90 1.82 0.73
CA GLU A 43 -32.37 0.72 1.59
C GLU A 43 -31.22 0.06 2.36
N VAL A 44 -30.06 -0.12 1.71
CA VAL A 44 -28.87 -0.71 2.34
C VAL A 44 -28.21 0.26 3.33
N ASN A 45 -28.11 1.52 2.95
CA ASN A 45 -27.61 2.58 3.82
C ASN A 45 -28.25 3.92 3.47
N PRO A 46 -29.14 4.44 4.35
CA PRO A 46 -29.87 5.70 4.12
C PRO A 46 -28.99 6.94 3.91
N LYS A 47 -27.74 6.88 4.34
CA LYS A 47 -26.77 7.97 4.14
C LYS A 47 -26.13 7.97 2.75
N LEU A 48 -26.17 6.83 2.04
CA LEU A 48 -25.58 6.68 0.72
C LEU A 48 -26.54 7.17 -0.36
N LYS A 49 -26.06 8.01 -1.24
CA LYS A 49 -26.74 8.40 -2.47
C LYS A 49 -25.84 8.07 -3.65
N LEU A 50 -26.43 7.48 -4.67
CA LEU A 50 -25.74 7.17 -5.90
C LEU A 50 -26.25 8.09 -7.01
N GLN A 51 -25.42 9.01 -7.45
CA GLN A 51 -25.74 9.87 -8.60
C GLN A 51 -25.27 9.16 -9.87
N LEU A 52 -26.26 8.76 -10.68
CA LEU A 52 -26.05 8.06 -11.93
C LEU A 52 -26.37 8.97 -13.12
N ASN A 53 -25.58 8.83 -14.18
CA ASN A 53 -25.92 9.31 -15.51
C ASN A 53 -26.71 8.20 -16.24
N ASP A 54 -26.30 7.86 -17.45
CA ASP A 54 -26.91 6.77 -18.19
C ASP A 54 -26.43 5.40 -17.69
N VAL A 55 -27.36 4.46 -17.62
CA VAL A 55 -27.09 3.05 -17.34
C VAL A 55 -27.17 2.26 -18.64
N ASN A 56 -26.14 1.53 -18.98
CA ASN A 56 -26.08 0.68 -20.16
C ASN A 56 -26.31 -0.78 -19.78
N PHE A 57 -27.32 -1.41 -20.38
CA PHE A 57 -27.64 -2.83 -20.21
C PHE A 57 -27.15 -3.60 -21.42
N LYS A 58 -26.29 -4.57 -21.23
CA LYS A 58 -25.77 -5.46 -22.27
C LYS A 58 -26.02 -6.91 -21.92
N LEU A 59 -26.48 -7.72 -22.90
CA LEU A 59 -26.70 -9.12 -22.71
C LEU A 59 -25.47 -9.93 -23.18
N GLY A 60 -24.87 -10.68 -22.27
CA GLY A 60 -23.81 -11.64 -22.58
C GLY A 60 -24.40 -12.97 -23.01
N LEU A 61 -24.37 -13.27 -24.30
CA LEU A 61 -24.98 -14.50 -24.86
C LEU A 61 -24.35 -15.79 -24.30
N LYS A 62 -23.04 -15.81 -24.09
CA LYS A 62 -22.33 -17.00 -23.59
C LYS A 62 -22.71 -17.40 -22.18
N SER A 63 -23.04 -16.41 -21.35
CA SER A 63 -23.28 -16.61 -19.92
C SER A 63 -24.74 -16.39 -19.51
N PHE A 64 -25.57 -15.92 -20.42
CA PHE A 64 -26.95 -15.46 -20.13
C PHE A 64 -27.03 -14.49 -18.93
N LYS A 65 -26.02 -13.63 -18.84
CA LYS A 65 -25.93 -12.61 -17.79
C LYS A 65 -26.15 -11.23 -18.39
N PHE A 66 -26.86 -10.37 -17.67
CA PHE A 66 -26.88 -8.95 -17.98
C PHE A 66 -25.67 -8.28 -17.33
N GLU A 67 -24.90 -7.57 -18.13
CA GLU A 67 -23.93 -6.60 -17.69
C GLU A 67 -24.61 -5.22 -17.64
N VAL A 68 -24.69 -4.66 -16.45
CA VAL A 68 -25.21 -3.31 -16.23
C VAL A 68 -24.04 -2.40 -15.91
N LYS A 69 -23.76 -1.46 -16.79
CA LYS A 69 -22.64 -0.52 -16.64
C LYS A 69 -23.14 0.91 -16.51
N THR A 70 -22.71 1.59 -15.47
CA THR A 70 -22.89 3.04 -15.32
C THR A 70 -21.65 3.78 -15.78
N GLN A 71 -21.78 5.01 -16.28
CA GLN A 71 -20.66 5.85 -16.66
C GLN A 71 -20.61 7.10 -15.79
N ASN A 72 -19.41 7.43 -15.30
CA ASN A 72 -19.16 8.60 -14.46
C ASN A 72 -20.16 8.75 -13.28
N PRO A 73 -20.48 7.66 -12.54
CA PRO A 73 -21.31 7.79 -11.37
C PRO A 73 -20.58 8.49 -10.23
N LYS A 74 -21.32 9.04 -9.27
CA LYS A 74 -20.76 9.54 -8.02
C LYS A 74 -21.45 8.84 -6.85
N ILE A 75 -20.67 8.50 -5.84
CA ILE A 75 -21.21 8.06 -4.54
C ILE A 75 -21.09 9.23 -3.58
N LEU A 76 -22.20 9.56 -2.94
CA LEU A 76 -22.28 10.67 -1.99
C LEU A 76 -22.67 10.17 -0.61
N ILE A 77 -22.06 10.74 0.42
CA ILE A 77 -22.51 10.66 1.82
C ILE A 77 -22.51 12.09 2.35
N ASN A 78 -23.70 12.60 2.63
CA ASN A 78 -23.91 14.01 2.96
C ASN A 78 -23.31 14.91 1.86
N GLU A 79 -22.29 15.74 2.20
CA GLU A 79 -21.58 16.63 1.28
C GLU A 79 -20.31 16.01 0.68
N ASN A 80 -19.91 14.82 1.14
CA ASN A 80 -18.70 14.15 0.67
C ASN A 80 -19.01 13.26 -0.54
N GLU A 81 -18.24 13.41 -1.59
CA GLU A 81 -18.40 12.65 -2.83
C GLU A 81 -17.14 11.87 -3.20
N ILE A 82 -17.33 10.73 -3.84
CA ILE A 82 -16.32 9.94 -4.50
C ILE A 82 -16.66 9.85 -5.98
N ASP A 83 -15.76 10.35 -6.81
CA ASP A 83 -15.90 10.27 -8.26
C ASP A 83 -15.49 8.90 -8.78
N LEU A 84 -16.38 8.29 -9.55
CA LEU A 84 -16.14 7.00 -10.17
C LEU A 84 -16.08 7.12 -11.69
N GLU A 85 -15.33 6.22 -12.31
CA GLU A 85 -15.32 6.05 -13.76
C GLU A 85 -16.48 5.16 -14.19
N SER A 86 -16.68 4.04 -13.47
CA SER A 86 -17.78 3.14 -13.74
C SER A 86 -18.15 2.28 -12.53
N ILE A 87 -19.40 1.83 -12.50
CA ILE A 87 -19.88 0.71 -11.70
C ILE A 87 -20.48 -0.31 -12.64
N ASN A 88 -20.04 -1.57 -12.54
CA ASN A 88 -20.53 -2.66 -13.34
C ASN A 88 -21.16 -3.73 -12.44
N PHE A 89 -22.34 -4.21 -12.83
CA PHE A 89 -23.04 -5.29 -12.15
C PHE A 89 -23.21 -6.44 -13.12
N ASN A 90 -22.91 -7.65 -12.67
CA ASN A 90 -23.23 -8.87 -13.43
C ASN A 90 -24.46 -9.52 -12.79
N ILE A 91 -25.55 -9.55 -13.53
CA ILE A 91 -26.85 -10.08 -13.10
C ILE A 91 -27.12 -11.37 -13.83
N ASN A 92 -27.29 -12.46 -13.08
CA ASN A 92 -27.70 -13.75 -13.64
C ASN A 92 -29.24 -13.78 -13.79
N ILE A 93 -29.72 -13.92 -15.02
CA ILE A 93 -31.13 -13.90 -15.33
C ILE A 93 -31.86 -15.11 -14.71
N PHE A 94 -31.21 -16.29 -14.73
CA PHE A 94 -31.83 -17.52 -14.20
C PHE A 94 -31.98 -17.45 -12.66
N ASP A 95 -31.03 -16.84 -11.97
CA ASP A 95 -31.10 -16.68 -10.51
C ASP A 95 -32.23 -15.72 -10.12
N TYR A 96 -32.45 -14.66 -10.92
CA TYR A 96 -33.57 -13.75 -10.73
C TYR A 96 -34.92 -14.48 -10.81
N PHE A 97 -35.13 -15.34 -11.82
CA PHE A 97 -36.36 -16.11 -11.95
C PHE A 97 -36.52 -17.19 -10.88
N ASN A 98 -35.42 -17.66 -10.29
CA ASN A 98 -35.42 -18.67 -9.24
C ASN A 98 -35.46 -18.08 -7.83
N ASN A 99 -35.74 -16.78 -7.67
CA ASN A 99 -35.74 -16.06 -6.40
C ASN A 99 -34.42 -16.20 -5.61
N LYS A 100 -33.29 -16.37 -6.31
CA LYS A 100 -31.94 -16.33 -5.75
C LYS A 100 -31.35 -14.93 -5.87
N ASN A 101 -30.21 -14.70 -5.22
CA ASN A 101 -29.48 -13.44 -5.42
C ASN A 101 -28.96 -13.37 -6.87
N PRO A 102 -29.50 -12.49 -7.72
CA PRO A 102 -29.10 -12.44 -9.12
C PRO A 102 -27.76 -11.75 -9.34
N ILE A 103 -27.22 -11.03 -8.36
CA ILE A 103 -25.97 -10.28 -8.49
C ILE A 103 -24.82 -11.18 -8.10
N SER A 104 -23.99 -11.58 -9.06
CA SER A 104 -22.82 -12.44 -8.82
C SER A 104 -21.53 -11.62 -8.59
N ARG A 105 -21.46 -10.42 -9.17
CA ARG A 105 -20.27 -9.56 -9.07
C ARG A 105 -20.65 -8.09 -9.22
N ILE A 106 -19.98 -7.25 -8.40
CA ILE A 106 -19.96 -5.80 -8.58
C ILE A 106 -18.52 -5.39 -8.80
N SER A 107 -18.28 -4.57 -9.82
CA SER A 107 -16.98 -3.99 -10.13
C SER A 107 -17.11 -2.48 -10.10
N ILE A 108 -16.27 -1.82 -9.32
CA ILE A 108 -16.24 -0.36 -9.15
C ILE A 108 -14.87 0.12 -9.59
N GLU A 109 -14.83 1.07 -10.53
CA GLU A 109 -13.63 1.73 -10.97
C GLU A 109 -13.71 3.21 -10.57
N SER A 110 -12.74 3.68 -9.76
CA SER A 110 -12.69 5.08 -9.34
C SER A 110 -11.95 5.93 -10.38
N LYS A 111 -12.32 7.22 -10.44
CA LYS A 111 -11.42 8.23 -10.94
C LYS A 111 -10.31 8.46 -9.91
N GLU A 112 -9.37 9.34 -10.25
CA GLU A 112 -8.43 9.84 -9.26
C GLU A 112 -9.17 10.75 -8.28
N ASN A 113 -9.16 10.38 -7.00
CA ASN A 113 -9.80 11.13 -5.92
C ASN A 113 -8.74 11.60 -4.93
N SER A 114 -8.96 12.71 -4.25
CA SER A 114 -8.09 13.09 -3.15
C SER A 114 -8.26 12.16 -1.95
N ILE A 115 -7.18 11.90 -1.22
CA ILE A 115 -7.26 11.09 0.00
C ILE A 115 -8.12 11.78 1.07
N ASP A 116 -8.16 13.11 1.08
CA ASP A 116 -9.01 13.86 2.00
C ASP A 116 -10.51 13.61 1.72
N GLN A 117 -10.93 13.62 0.45
CA GLN A 117 -12.31 13.27 0.07
C GLN A 117 -12.65 11.85 0.53
N LEU A 118 -11.78 10.88 0.23
CA LEU A 118 -11.99 9.49 0.65
C LEU A 118 -12.01 9.36 2.18
N SER A 119 -11.14 10.07 2.89
CA SER A 119 -11.07 10.07 4.35
C SER A 119 -12.36 10.61 4.98
N ASN A 120 -12.86 11.71 4.46
CA ASN A 120 -14.11 12.29 4.92
C ASN A 120 -15.29 11.36 4.64
N PHE A 121 -15.35 10.79 3.43
CA PHE A 121 -16.37 9.82 3.05
C PHE A 121 -16.36 8.59 3.98
N ILE A 122 -15.20 8.00 4.28
CA ILE A 122 -15.07 6.85 5.17
C ILE A 122 -15.49 7.19 6.61
N ASN A 123 -15.16 8.39 7.10
CA ASN A 123 -15.53 8.82 8.44
C ASN A 123 -17.04 9.02 8.57
N GLU A 124 -17.72 9.52 7.53
CA GLU A 124 -19.17 9.68 7.50
C GLU A 124 -19.89 8.32 7.38
N TYR A 125 -19.34 7.39 6.60
CA TYR A 125 -19.89 6.05 6.43
C TYR A 125 -19.87 5.24 7.72
N ASN A 126 -18.73 5.19 8.39
CA ASN A 126 -18.53 4.41 9.63
C ASN A 126 -17.50 5.10 10.53
N PHE A 127 -18.01 5.90 11.47
CA PHE A 127 -17.15 6.62 12.40
C PHE A 127 -16.38 5.67 13.30
N ASN A 128 -15.03 5.77 13.26
CA ASN A 128 -14.13 5.08 14.17
C ASN A 128 -13.01 6.05 14.58
N LEU A 129 -12.91 6.34 15.88
CA LEU A 129 -11.96 7.32 16.39
C LEU A 129 -10.50 6.99 16.04
N SER A 130 -10.08 5.73 16.19
CA SER A 130 -8.71 5.32 15.87
C SER A 130 -8.40 5.51 14.39
N ARG A 131 -9.34 5.15 13.51
CA ARG A 131 -9.22 5.38 12.05
C ARG A 131 -9.14 6.85 11.74
N LYS A 132 -10.00 7.68 12.34
CA LYS A 132 -9.99 9.14 12.14
C LYS A 132 -8.64 9.75 12.54
N LEU A 133 -8.04 9.30 13.65
CA LEU A 133 -6.73 9.77 14.09
C LEU A 133 -5.63 9.39 13.09
N ILE A 134 -5.66 8.19 12.52
CA ILE A 134 -4.71 7.75 11.49
C ILE A 134 -4.89 8.57 10.21
N LEU A 135 -6.11 8.69 9.71
CA LEU A 135 -6.41 9.44 8.49
C LEU A 135 -6.04 10.91 8.61
N LYS A 136 -6.17 11.51 9.79
CA LYS A 136 -5.77 12.89 10.07
C LYS A 136 -4.25 13.13 9.93
N GLN A 137 -3.44 12.08 9.98
CA GLN A 137 -1.99 12.20 9.76
C GLN A 137 -1.67 12.38 8.26
N ILE A 138 -2.56 11.98 7.37
CA ILE A 138 -2.41 12.16 5.93
C ILE A 138 -2.80 13.61 5.61
N LYS A 139 -1.90 14.38 4.99
CA LYS A 139 -2.11 15.81 4.72
C LYS A 139 -2.52 16.11 3.29
N LYS A 140 -2.12 15.29 2.36
CA LYS A 140 -2.50 15.36 0.94
C LYS A 140 -2.22 14.01 0.29
N GLY A 141 -2.71 13.82 -0.89
CA GLY A 141 -2.43 12.66 -1.74
C GLY A 141 -3.62 12.34 -2.63
N ASN A 142 -3.33 11.55 -3.66
CA ASN A 142 -4.29 11.08 -4.63
C ASN A 142 -4.38 9.57 -4.59
N ILE A 143 -5.58 9.05 -4.80
CA ILE A 143 -5.86 7.62 -4.87
C ILE A 143 -6.73 7.30 -6.06
N LYS A 144 -6.35 6.26 -6.80
CA LYS A 144 -7.19 5.60 -7.81
C LYS A 144 -7.31 4.13 -7.44
N PHE A 145 -8.51 3.57 -7.53
CA PHE A 145 -8.75 2.18 -7.15
C PHE A 145 -9.78 1.48 -8.04
N ASN A 146 -9.67 0.14 -8.09
CA ASN A 146 -10.66 -0.77 -8.61
C ASN A 146 -11.06 -1.72 -7.49
N ALA A 147 -12.36 -1.85 -7.25
CA ALA A 147 -12.92 -2.76 -6.26
C ALA A 147 -13.80 -3.79 -6.96
N GLU A 148 -13.57 -5.06 -6.68
CA GLU A 148 -14.41 -6.16 -7.10
C GLU A 148 -15.01 -6.84 -5.89
N ILE A 149 -16.33 -7.01 -5.91
CA ILE A 149 -17.09 -7.66 -4.85
C ILE A 149 -17.77 -8.88 -5.49
N PHE A 150 -17.53 -10.05 -4.92
CA PHE A 150 -18.07 -11.32 -5.38
C PHE A 150 -19.07 -11.84 -4.36
N PHE A 151 -20.24 -12.20 -4.83
CA PHE A 151 -21.29 -12.82 -4.04
C PHE A 151 -21.31 -14.30 -4.33
N ASP A 152 -21.21 -15.12 -3.28
CA ASP A 152 -21.31 -16.58 -3.39
C ASP A 152 -22.76 -17.00 -3.16
N GLU A 153 -23.32 -17.78 -4.10
CA GLU A 153 -24.70 -18.25 -4.01
C GLU A 153 -24.92 -19.18 -2.81
N ASN A 154 -23.88 -19.94 -2.44
CA ASN A 154 -23.95 -20.91 -1.35
C ASN A 154 -23.64 -20.31 0.01
N GLU A 155 -22.93 -19.18 0.04
CA GLU A 155 -22.51 -18.50 1.27
C GLU A 155 -22.76 -16.99 1.17
N PRO A 156 -24.02 -16.52 1.23
CA PRO A 156 -24.36 -15.10 1.04
C PRO A 156 -23.71 -14.18 2.08
N ASN A 157 -23.31 -14.71 3.24
CA ASN A 157 -22.62 -13.97 4.30
C ASN A 157 -21.09 -13.95 4.13
N ASN A 158 -20.52 -14.70 3.19
CA ASN A 158 -19.09 -14.75 2.94
C ASN A 158 -18.70 -13.82 1.78
N LEU A 159 -18.73 -12.52 2.05
CA LEU A 159 -18.34 -11.51 1.09
C LEU A 159 -16.86 -11.66 0.74
N ARG A 160 -16.57 -11.91 -0.52
CA ARG A 160 -15.21 -11.88 -1.09
C ARG A 160 -15.02 -10.57 -1.83
N TYR A 161 -13.92 -9.90 -1.59
CA TYR A 161 -13.57 -8.68 -2.30
C TYR A 161 -12.10 -8.66 -2.69
N LEU A 162 -11.83 -7.95 -3.77
CA LEU A 162 -10.49 -7.62 -4.23
C LEU A 162 -10.46 -6.12 -4.50
N LEU A 163 -9.57 -5.41 -3.82
CA LEU A 163 -9.35 -3.99 -4.01
C LEU A 163 -7.91 -3.80 -4.49
N ASN A 164 -7.73 -3.21 -5.65
CA ASN A 164 -6.41 -2.84 -6.16
C ASN A 164 -6.40 -1.38 -6.58
N GLY A 165 -5.22 -0.78 -6.62
CA GLY A 165 -5.11 0.61 -7.00
C GLY A 165 -3.74 1.19 -6.74
N SER A 166 -3.69 2.50 -6.75
CA SER A 166 -2.45 3.24 -6.54
C SER A 166 -2.68 4.49 -5.70
N VAL A 167 -1.68 4.80 -4.91
CA VAL A 167 -1.58 6.04 -4.12
C VAL A 167 -0.42 6.85 -4.67
N ARG A 168 -0.59 8.16 -4.83
CA ARG A 168 0.40 9.07 -5.41
C ARG A 168 0.48 10.38 -4.64
N GLU A 169 1.64 11.01 -4.69
CA GLU A 169 1.90 12.35 -4.14
C GLU A 169 1.45 12.55 -2.68
N THR A 170 1.49 11.49 -1.90
CA THR A 170 0.95 11.52 -0.54
C THR A 170 1.97 12.08 0.44
N LYS A 171 1.48 12.89 1.35
CA LYS A 171 2.23 13.43 2.49
C LYS A 171 1.62 12.95 3.80
N VAL A 172 2.44 12.39 4.68
CA VAL A 172 2.04 11.89 5.99
C VAL A 172 2.89 12.52 7.08
N ASN A 173 2.25 13.07 8.12
CA ASN A 173 2.92 13.61 9.29
C ASN A 173 2.63 12.72 10.49
N LEU A 174 3.60 11.91 10.91
CA LEU A 174 3.46 11.05 12.08
C LEU A 174 3.87 11.79 13.35
N LEU A 175 2.98 11.80 14.35
CA LEU A 175 3.21 12.37 15.68
C LEU A 175 3.70 13.82 15.65
N ASN A 176 3.38 14.58 14.59
CA ASN A 176 3.81 15.96 14.34
C ASN A 176 5.34 16.17 14.27
N GLN A 177 6.12 15.11 14.22
CA GLN A 177 7.59 15.16 14.21
C GLN A 177 8.21 14.54 12.96
N LEU A 178 7.62 13.46 12.45
CA LEU A 178 8.13 12.73 11.31
C LEU A 178 7.28 13.00 10.08
N THR A 179 7.89 13.63 9.09
CA THR A 179 7.22 13.92 7.83
C THR A 179 7.71 12.98 6.73
N PHE A 180 6.78 12.29 6.11
CA PHE A 180 7.01 11.50 4.91
C PHE A 180 6.36 12.21 3.74
N ASP A 181 7.16 12.53 2.75
CA ASP A 181 6.74 13.26 1.55
C ASP A 181 6.80 12.35 0.32
N ASN A 182 6.02 12.74 -0.70
CA ASN A 182 6.00 12.09 -2.02
C ASN A 182 5.83 10.57 -1.96
N ILE A 183 4.99 10.11 -1.03
CA ILE A 183 4.69 8.69 -0.90
C ILE A 183 3.89 8.26 -2.13
N LYS A 184 4.37 7.20 -2.79
CA LYS A 184 3.65 6.51 -3.85
C LYS A 184 3.80 5.01 -3.69
N PHE A 185 2.74 4.28 -4.00
CA PHE A 185 2.72 2.82 -4.04
C PHE A 185 1.51 2.31 -4.79
N ASP A 186 1.59 1.06 -5.21
CA ASP A 186 0.47 0.29 -5.71
C ASP A 186 0.01 -0.68 -4.62
N PHE A 187 -1.27 -0.96 -4.53
CA PHE A 187 -1.81 -1.84 -3.50
C PHE A 187 -2.74 -2.91 -4.07
N LEU A 188 -2.74 -4.07 -3.42
CA LEU A 188 -3.68 -5.16 -3.62
C LEU A 188 -4.15 -5.65 -2.26
N ILE A 189 -5.46 -5.58 -2.03
CA ILE A 189 -6.08 -5.87 -0.73
C ILE A 189 -7.22 -6.87 -0.92
N ASN A 190 -7.26 -7.89 -0.08
CA ASN A 190 -8.41 -8.75 0.10
C ASN A 190 -8.62 -9.09 1.58
N LYS A 191 -9.52 -10.02 1.90
CA LYS A 191 -9.84 -10.42 3.27
C LYS A 191 -8.63 -10.95 4.06
N ASN A 192 -7.66 -11.55 3.36
CA ASN A 192 -6.56 -12.32 3.97
C ASN A 192 -5.20 -11.61 3.87
N PHE A 193 -5.02 -10.70 2.94
CA PHE A 193 -3.75 -10.01 2.76
C PHE A 193 -3.89 -8.57 2.26
N ILE A 194 -2.88 -7.77 2.56
CA ILE A 194 -2.60 -6.47 1.97
C ILE A 194 -1.20 -6.56 1.37
N ASN A 195 -1.07 -6.22 0.11
CA ASN A 195 0.19 -6.19 -0.59
C ASN A 195 0.43 -4.79 -1.15
N LEU A 196 1.55 -4.17 -0.76
CA LEU A 196 1.98 -2.86 -1.24
C LEU A 196 3.22 -3.06 -2.09
N LYS A 197 3.22 -2.52 -3.31
CA LYS A 197 4.31 -2.67 -4.29
C LYS A 197 4.77 -1.33 -4.81
N ASN A 198 5.98 -1.31 -5.37
CA ASN A 198 6.55 -0.13 -6.02
C ASN A 198 6.52 1.10 -5.10
N ILE A 199 6.91 0.88 -3.84
CA ILE A 199 6.84 1.92 -2.82
C ILE A 199 8.03 2.85 -2.97
N ASP A 200 7.76 4.15 -3.10
CA ASP A 200 8.75 5.21 -3.01
C ASP A 200 8.24 6.26 -2.01
N LEU A 201 9.13 6.79 -1.22
CA LEU A 201 8.84 7.88 -0.30
C LEU A 201 10.11 8.67 0.03
N ILE A 202 9.95 9.88 0.52
CA ILE A 202 11.03 10.72 1.01
C ILE A 202 10.80 10.95 2.51
N PHE A 203 11.78 10.61 3.31
CA PHE A 203 11.82 10.92 4.73
C PHE A 203 13.02 11.81 5.00
N ASP A 204 12.80 13.07 5.38
CA ASP A 204 13.86 14.00 5.73
C ASP A 204 15.00 14.05 4.69
N ASN A 205 14.66 14.17 3.41
CA ASN A 205 15.56 14.13 2.24
C ASN A 205 16.20 12.75 1.96
N ILE A 206 15.92 11.72 2.77
CA ILE A 206 16.32 10.35 2.48
C ILE A 206 15.30 9.72 1.54
N PHE A 207 15.75 9.32 0.37
CA PHE A 207 14.92 8.59 -0.59
C PHE A 207 14.87 7.11 -0.21
N ILE A 208 13.67 6.65 0.14
CA ILE A 208 13.40 5.27 0.56
C ILE A 208 12.53 4.59 -0.49
N THR A 209 12.92 3.39 -0.86
CA THR A 209 12.16 2.53 -1.79
C THR A 209 11.89 1.17 -1.16
N SER A 210 10.81 0.53 -1.63
CA SER A 210 10.55 -0.87 -1.34
C SER A 210 9.92 -1.54 -2.56
N ASP A 211 10.39 -2.72 -2.88
CA ASP A 211 9.81 -3.50 -3.97
C ASP A 211 8.43 -4.02 -3.55
N GLU A 212 8.33 -4.49 -2.28
CA GLU A 212 7.10 -5.06 -1.75
C GLU A 212 7.08 -5.03 -0.21
N ILE A 213 5.91 -4.71 0.34
CA ILE A 213 5.54 -4.94 1.74
C ILE A 213 4.26 -5.75 1.75
N SER A 214 4.32 -6.94 2.35
CA SER A 214 3.18 -7.85 2.47
C SER A 214 2.70 -7.95 3.91
N ILE A 215 1.39 -7.87 4.09
CA ILE A 215 0.71 -8.07 5.37
C ILE A 215 -0.27 -9.21 5.18
N SER A 216 -0.03 -10.35 5.82
CA SER A 216 -0.87 -11.55 5.73
C SER A 216 -1.57 -11.81 7.05
N LYS A 217 -2.87 -12.12 6.98
CA LYS A 217 -3.66 -12.49 8.16
C LYS A 217 -3.59 -13.99 8.39
N ILE A 218 -3.02 -14.40 9.53
CA ILE A 218 -2.87 -15.78 9.94
C ILE A 218 -3.47 -15.94 11.36
N ASN A 219 -4.51 -16.74 11.52
CA ASN A 219 -5.09 -17.09 12.82
C ASN A 219 -5.43 -15.91 13.76
N ARG A 220 -5.93 -14.77 13.25
CA ARG A 220 -6.22 -13.52 13.98
C ARG A 220 -5.00 -12.63 14.25
N GLU A 221 -3.83 -12.99 13.78
CA GLU A 221 -2.62 -12.16 13.79
C GLU A 221 -2.30 -11.68 12.39
N TYR A 222 -1.46 -10.66 12.30
CA TYR A 222 -0.95 -10.18 11.03
C TYR A 222 0.56 -10.39 10.99
N GLU A 223 1.03 -11.05 9.95
CA GLU A 223 2.46 -11.13 9.63
C GLU A 223 2.80 -10.05 8.61
N VAL A 224 3.81 -9.26 8.93
CA VAL A 224 4.32 -8.20 8.07
C VAL A 224 5.72 -8.56 7.62
N THR A 225 5.92 -8.58 6.31
CA THR A 225 7.23 -8.77 5.68
C THR A 225 7.47 -7.67 4.67
N GLY A 226 8.71 -7.29 4.48
CA GLY A 226 9.06 -6.30 3.46
C GLY A 226 10.54 -5.98 3.43
N ASN A 227 10.94 -5.28 2.39
CA ASN A 227 12.27 -4.71 2.31
C ASN A 227 12.20 -3.19 2.18
N LEU A 228 13.15 -2.49 2.77
CA LEU A 228 13.31 -1.05 2.62
C LEU A 228 14.73 -0.77 2.17
N LYS A 229 14.89 -0.02 1.10
CA LYS A 229 16.18 0.36 0.53
C LYS A 229 16.32 1.88 0.56
N THR A 230 17.46 2.38 1.01
CA THR A 230 17.79 3.80 0.85
C THR A 230 18.81 3.97 -0.24
N LYS A 231 18.64 4.98 -1.08
CA LYS A 231 19.70 5.41 -1.99
C LYS A 231 20.81 6.06 -1.18
N LYS A 232 22.02 6.08 -1.77
CA LYS A 232 23.15 6.77 -1.17
C LYS A 232 22.81 8.22 -0.90
N THR A 233 22.84 8.60 0.37
CA THR A 233 22.41 9.91 0.85
C THR A 233 23.33 10.35 1.97
N GLU A 234 23.63 11.64 2.02
CA GLU A 234 24.33 12.25 3.10
C GLU A 234 23.42 12.41 4.32
N ILE A 235 23.79 11.81 5.45
CA ILE A 235 23.00 11.79 6.67
C ILE A 235 23.82 12.40 7.81
N ASN A 236 23.25 13.40 8.48
CA ASN A 236 23.79 13.90 9.75
C ASN A 236 23.24 13.02 10.88
N ILE A 237 24.12 12.21 11.49
CA ILE A 237 23.73 11.21 12.49
C ILE A 237 23.14 11.87 13.74
N ASN A 238 23.66 13.02 14.17
CA ASN A 238 23.19 13.70 15.39
C ASN A 238 21.72 14.12 15.29
N LYS A 239 21.23 14.44 14.11
CA LYS A 239 19.83 14.77 13.88
C LYS A 239 18.90 13.62 14.27
N TYR A 240 19.33 12.38 14.13
CA TYR A 240 18.53 11.18 14.41
C TYR A 240 18.76 10.59 15.80
N SER A 241 19.80 11.03 16.52
CA SER A 241 20.10 10.55 17.88
C SER A 241 18.93 10.74 18.84
N ALA A 242 18.25 11.88 18.75
CA ALA A 242 17.06 12.17 19.55
C ALA A 242 15.86 11.27 19.23
N ILE A 243 15.69 10.87 17.95
CA ILE A 243 14.60 10.00 17.51
C ILE A 243 14.85 8.57 18.02
N ILE A 244 16.10 8.12 17.98
CA ILE A 244 16.50 6.75 18.36
C ILE A 244 16.65 6.65 19.90
N ASN A 245 16.64 7.78 20.60
CA ASN A 245 16.90 7.88 22.05
C ASN A 245 18.23 7.18 22.45
N THR A 246 19.25 7.33 21.60
CA THR A 246 20.54 6.69 21.76
C THR A 246 21.63 7.75 21.70
N ASN A 247 22.54 7.73 22.66
CA ASN A 247 23.71 8.60 22.63
C ASN A 247 24.73 8.06 21.61
N LEU A 248 24.94 8.82 20.54
CA LEU A 248 25.87 8.48 19.45
C LEU A 248 27.20 9.25 19.59
N ASP A 249 27.62 9.62 20.81
CA ASP A 249 28.85 10.38 21.09
C ASP A 249 30.13 9.74 20.52
N LEU A 250 30.09 8.44 20.22
CA LEU A 250 31.20 7.74 19.56
C LEU A 250 31.38 8.16 18.10
N LEU A 251 30.35 8.71 17.48
CA LEU A 251 30.40 9.23 16.13
C LEU A 251 30.65 10.73 16.23
N SER A 252 31.67 11.22 15.53
CA SER A 252 31.90 12.67 15.46
C SER A 252 30.73 13.37 14.79
N ASP A 253 30.54 14.68 15.04
CA ASP A 253 29.53 15.54 14.41
C ASP A 253 29.76 15.68 12.91
N GLN A 254 29.56 14.61 12.18
CA GLN A 254 29.82 14.56 10.74
C GLN A 254 28.60 14.06 9.97
N SER A 255 28.54 14.49 8.74
CA SER A 255 27.66 13.89 7.76
C SER A 255 28.29 12.64 7.16
N ILE A 256 27.50 11.60 6.99
CA ILE A 256 27.96 10.31 6.46
C ILE A 256 27.16 10.00 5.20
N ASN A 257 27.85 9.72 4.13
CA ASN A 257 27.23 9.17 2.92
C ASN A 257 26.99 7.67 3.10
N LEU A 258 25.73 7.30 3.20
CA LEU A 258 25.34 5.89 3.35
C LEU A 258 24.15 5.50 2.50
N SER A 259 24.06 4.22 2.23
CA SER A 259 22.87 3.55 1.70
C SER A 259 22.55 2.32 2.54
N SER A 260 21.30 1.89 2.57
CA SER A 260 20.92 0.70 3.31
C SER A 260 19.96 -0.20 2.54
N ASN A 261 20.01 -1.48 2.89
CA ASN A 261 19.03 -2.47 2.49
C ASN A 261 18.58 -3.22 3.75
N ASN A 262 17.27 -3.15 4.02
CA ASN A 262 16.68 -3.60 5.28
C ASN A 262 15.57 -4.59 4.98
N ASN A 263 15.67 -5.82 5.46
CA ASN A 263 14.60 -6.81 5.44
C ASN A 263 13.90 -6.81 6.79
N LEU A 264 12.60 -6.65 6.77
CA LEU A 264 11.75 -6.52 7.96
C LEU A 264 10.82 -7.73 8.05
N TYR A 265 10.67 -8.26 9.24
CA TYR A 265 9.63 -9.20 9.61
C TYR A 265 9.13 -8.91 11.02
N PHE A 266 7.82 -8.86 11.19
CA PHE A 266 7.21 -8.79 12.51
C PHE A 266 5.78 -9.31 12.48
N LYS A 267 5.27 -9.65 13.66
CA LYS A 267 3.86 -9.99 13.86
C LYS A 267 3.14 -8.87 14.60
N ILE A 268 1.89 -8.69 14.28
CA ILE A 268 0.96 -7.84 15.03
C ILE A 268 -0.13 -8.74 15.57
N ASN A 269 -0.24 -8.82 16.89
CA ASN A 269 -1.27 -9.63 17.52
C ASN A 269 -2.65 -8.95 17.50
N ASN A 270 -3.67 -9.64 18.00
CA ASN A 270 -5.06 -9.15 18.07
C ASN A 270 -5.26 -7.90 18.97
N LYS A 271 -4.26 -7.54 19.79
CA LYS A 271 -4.22 -6.31 20.60
C LYS A 271 -3.41 -5.19 19.93
N TYR A 272 -3.08 -5.34 18.65
CA TYR A 272 -2.25 -4.41 17.88
C TYR A 272 -0.84 -4.18 18.45
N LYS A 273 -0.28 -5.18 19.17
CA LYS A 273 1.10 -5.12 19.65
C LYS A 273 2.02 -5.84 18.69
N VAL A 274 3.19 -5.24 18.44
CA VAL A 274 4.25 -5.84 17.63
C VAL A 274 4.94 -6.94 18.42
N GLU A 275 5.04 -8.11 17.81
CA GLU A 275 5.70 -9.30 18.33
C GLU A 275 6.64 -9.88 17.28
N ASP A 276 7.56 -10.73 17.70
CA ASP A 276 8.49 -11.46 16.82
C ASP A 276 9.25 -10.56 15.82
N PHE A 277 9.63 -9.34 16.27
CA PHE A 277 10.33 -8.39 15.41
C PHE A 277 11.72 -8.92 15.04
N LYS A 278 12.00 -8.93 13.74
CA LYS A 278 13.27 -9.27 13.14
C LYS A 278 13.63 -8.21 12.11
N ILE A 279 14.88 -7.84 12.07
CA ILE A 279 15.42 -6.95 11.04
C ILE A 279 16.82 -7.41 10.65
N GLU A 280 17.03 -7.51 9.35
CA GLU A 280 18.34 -7.71 8.74
C GLU A 280 18.67 -6.47 7.93
N THR A 281 19.74 -5.78 8.32
CA THR A 281 20.15 -4.53 7.68
C THR A 281 21.57 -4.65 7.17
N LYS A 282 21.77 -4.27 5.92
CA LYS A 282 23.07 -3.99 5.36
C LYS A 282 23.19 -2.49 5.08
N ILE A 283 24.16 -1.82 5.72
CA ILE A 283 24.46 -0.41 5.50
C ILE A 283 25.81 -0.33 4.79
N ASN A 284 25.85 0.36 3.66
CA ASN A 284 27.09 0.69 2.96
C ASN A 284 27.42 2.15 3.23
N PHE A 285 28.66 2.45 3.59
CA PHE A 285 29.11 3.83 3.83
C PHE A 285 30.47 4.09 3.15
N ASP A 286 30.73 5.36 2.80
CA ASP A 286 31.99 5.76 2.18
C ASP A 286 33.08 6.01 3.23
N GLU A 287 32.81 6.91 4.14
CA GLU A 287 33.72 7.31 5.19
C GLU A 287 32.98 7.50 6.50
N LEU A 288 33.56 7.00 7.58
CA LEU A 288 33.05 7.15 8.94
C LEU A 288 34.20 7.49 9.86
N LEU A 289 34.08 8.59 10.59
CA LEU A 289 35.03 9.01 11.60
C LEU A 289 34.50 8.63 12.98
N THR A 290 35.22 7.79 13.71
CA THR A 290 34.84 7.42 15.09
C THR A 290 35.83 7.96 16.08
N LYS A 291 35.35 8.40 17.25
CA LYS A 291 36.19 8.79 18.39
C LYS A 291 36.60 7.54 19.16
N SER A 292 37.90 7.32 19.37
CA SER A 292 38.36 6.27 20.29
C SER A 292 38.33 6.77 21.74
N LYS A 293 38.35 5.84 22.71
CA LYS A 293 38.48 6.15 24.12
C LYS A 293 39.80 6.88 24.45
N PHE A 294 40.77 6.85 23.54
CA PHE A 294 42.08 7.47 23.71
C PHE A 294 42.23 8.78 22.95
N GLN A 295 41.14 9.44 22.57
CA GLN A 295 41.09 10.67 21.78
C GLN A 295 41.64 10.58 20.35
N ASP A 296 42.05 9.42 19.90
CA ASP A 296 42.45 9.20 18.52
C ASP A 296 41.27 8.94 17.62
N PHE A 297 41.33 9.49 16.43
CA PHE A 297 40.28 9.24 15.43
C PHE A 297 40.61 8.01 14.58
N ILE A 298 39.66 7.12 14.43
CA ILE A 298 39.72 5.99 13.53
C ILE A 298 38.87 6.30 12.32
N TYR A 299 39.51 6.34 11.16
CA TYR A 299 38.80 6.46 9.88
C TYR A 299 38.44 5.09 9.35
N LEU A 300 37.17 4.89 9.04
CA LEU A 300 36.66 3.74 8.33
C LEU A 300 36.29 4.18 6.92
N LYS A 301 36.78 3.44 5.91
CA LYS A 301 36.50 3.76 4.50
C LYS A 301 35.92 2.58 3.77
N ASN A 302 34.93 2.88 2.90
CA ASN A 302 34.30 1.88 2.03
C ASN A 302 33.88 0.65 2.81
N GLY A 303 33.03 0.84 3.80
CA GLY A 303 32.64 -0.21 4.72
C GLY A 303 31.19 -0.65 4.59
N ASP A 304 30.96 -1.87 5.03
CA ASP A 304 29.66 -2.49 5.20
C ASP A 304 29.41 -2.77 6.68
N VAL A 305 28.24 -2.34 7.18
CA VAL A 305 27.73 -2.74 8.50
C VAL A 305 26.58 -3.71 8.28
N PHE A 306 26.65 -4.86 8.89
CA PHE A 306 25.57 -5.85 8.90
C PHE A 306 24.96 -5.88 10.30
N ILE A 307 23.66 -5.65 10.38
CA ILE A 307 22.91 -5.70 11.62
C ILE A 307 21.86 -6.79 11.46
N ASN A 308 21.83 -7.72 12.38
CA ASN A 308 20.80 -8.73 12.48
C ASN A 308 20.22 -8.69 13.89
N TYR A 309 18.93 -8.35 13.99
CA TYR A 309 18.20 -8.38 15.24
C TYR A 309 17.05 -9.38 15.16
N ASP A 310 17.03 -10.36 16.05
CA ASP A 310 15.98 -11.36 16.17
C ASP A 310 15.61 -11.53 17.64
N LYS A 311 14.37 -11.21 17.96
CA LYS A 311 13.71 -11.38 19.29
C LYS A 311 14.41 -10.68 20.46
N LYS A 312 15.63 -10.89 20.75
CA LYS A 312 16.43 -10.28 21.83
C LYS A 312 17.92 -10.36 21.53
N LYS A 313 18.27 -10.89 20.37
CA LYS A 313 19.66 -11.06 19.98
C LYS A 313 19.99 -10.02 18.92
N LEU A 314 21.01 -9.22 19.20
CA LEU A 314 21.56 -8.24 18.27
C LEU A 314 22.96 -8.70 17.87
N ASP A 315 23.13 -9.02 16.59
CA ASP A 315 24.43 -9.31 15.98
C ASP A 315 24.82 -8.14 15.08
N ILE A 316 26.00 -7.56 15.30
CA ILE A 316 26.54 -6.50 14.44
C ILE A 316 27.89 -6.97 13.91
N ALA A 317 28.07 -6.89 12.59
CA ALA A 317 29.34 -7.14 11.93
C ALA A 317 29.76 -5.93 11.10
N LEU A 318 31.03 -5.58 11.15
CA LEU A 318 31.63 -4.49 10.38
C LEU A 318 32.72 -5.05 9.48
N ASP A 319 32.63 -4.75 8.18
CA ASP A 319 33.67 -5.02 7.19
C ASP A 319 34.11 -3.69 6.58
N SER A 320 35.30 -3.20 6.92
CA SER A 320 35.80 -1.89 6.49
C SER A 320 37.31 -1.83 6.47
N LYS A 321 37.83 -0.88 5.71
CA LYS A 321 39.25 -0.49 5.75
C LYS A 321 39.46 0.49 6.89
N PHE A 322 40.35 0.14 7.80
CA PHE A 322 40.75 0.99 8.93
C PHE A 322 41.96 1.84 8.55
N LEU A 323 41.89 3.13 8.73
CA LEU A 323 42.96 4.08 8.59
C LEU A 323 43.20 4.76 9.93
N PHE A 324 44.35 4.55 10.52
CA PHE A 324 44.77 5.25 11.72
C PHE A 324 45.47 6.55 11.33
N LYS A 325 44.98 7.70 11.74
CA LYS A 325 45.62 8.99 11.54
C LYS A 325 46.25 9.40 12.87
N ASN A 326 47.60 9.48 12.88
CA ASN A 326 48.44 9.94 13.96
C ASN A 326 48.39 9.14 15.29
N ILE A 327 49.14 8.05 15.33
CA ILE A 327 49.81 7.72 16.59
C ILE A 327 51.02 8.68 16.66
N LYS A 328 50.90 9.79 17.38
CA LYS A 328 52.03 10.58 17.78
C LYS A 328 52.80 9.76 18.81
N TYR A 329 53.74 8.97 18.38
CA TYR A 329 54.88 8.65 19.21
C TYR A 329 55.72 9.92 19.29
N ASN A 330 55.84 10.48 20.49
CA ASN A 330 56.81 11.49 20.81
C ASN A 330 58.22 10.88 20.65
N ASN A 331 58.74 10.93 19.46
CA ASN A 331 60.17 10.96 19.22
C ASN A 331 60.39 11.72 17.91
N SER A 332 61.17 12.80 18.07
CA SER A 332 61.68 13.61 16.99
C SER A 332 62.30 12.72 15.92
N ASP A 333 61.58 12.55 14.81
CA ASP A 333 62.14 12.53 13.48
C ASP A 333 61.05 12.27 12.47
N SER A 334 60.83 13.30 11.69
CA SER A 334 60.51 13.32 10.28
C SER A 334 59.60 12.23 9.66
N ASN A 335 58.48 12.70 9.15
CA ASN A 335 57.91 12.29 7.83
C ASN A 335 57.80 10.79 7.48
N ASN A 336 57.44 9.95 8.38
CA ASN A 336 57.01 8.59 8.01
C ASN A 336 55.52 8.41 8.29
N LEU A 337 54.72 8.65 7.24
CA LEU A 337 53.35 8.13 7.12
C LEU A 337 53.41 6.61 7.18
N PHE A 338 53.27 6.01 8.33
CA PHE A 338 52.96 4.59 8.42
C PHE A 338 51.51 4.40 7.91
N LYS A 339 51.39 4.10 6.62
CA LYS A 339 50.20 3.45 6.08
C LYS A 339 50.22 1.98 6.54
N ALA A 340 49.80 1.75 7.77
CA ALA A 340 49.47 0.40 8.19
C ALA A 340 48.12 0.03 7.56
N ILE A 341 48.15 -0.51 6.35
CA ILE A 341 46.99 -1.15 5.73
C ILE A 341 46.86 -2.52 6.39
N TYR A 342 46.10 -2.57 7.50
CA TYR A 342 45.73 -3.86 8.07
C TYR A 342 44.56 -4.42 7.25
N LYS A 343 44.87 -5.26 6.27
CA LYS A 343 43.94 -6.15 5.61
C LYS A 343 43.69 -7.36 6.51
N LYS A 344 42.89 -7.17 7.57
CA LYS A 344 42.45 -8.30 8.39
C LYS A 344 40.94 -8.29 8.43
N LYS A 345 40.31 -9.24 7.78
CA LYS A 345 38.87 -9.56 7.99
C LYS A 345 38.73 -10.00 9.45
N LYS A 346 38.47 -9.07 10.33
CA LYS A 346 37.98 -9.39 11.70
C LYS A 346 36.48 -9.19 11.70
N LYS A 347 35.75 -10.27 11.72
CA LYS A 347 34.34 -10.26 12.14
C LYS A 347 34.30 -9.96 13.63
N PHE A 348 33.97 -8.75 14.02
CA PHE A 348 33.62 -8.45 15.41
C PHE A 348 32.19 -8.94 15.64
N LYS A 349 32.02 -10.04 16.37
CA LYS A 349 30.73 -10.43 16.91
C LYS A 349 30.59 -9.78 18.28
N CYS A 350 29.76 -8.76 18.38
CA CYS A 350 29.29 -8.24 19.67
C CYS A 350 27.90 -8.85 19.92
N SER A 351 27.79 -9.79 20.86
CA SER A 351 26.48 -10.29 21.28
C SER A 351 26.14 -9.67 22.63
N SER A 352 25.14 -8.84 22.68
CA SER A 352 24.55 -8.39 23.95
C SER A 352 23.23 -9.16 24.16
N ARG A 353 23.08 -9.81 25.32
CA ARG A 353 21.80 -10.31 25.81
C ARG A 353 21.19 -9.24 26.70
N TYR A 354 20.03 -8.72 26.33
CA TYR A 354 19.16 -7.93 27.20
C TYR A 354 17.93 -8.73 27.58
#